data_8f537bffef700a7800469c4e05ac273d
#
_entry.id   8f537bffef700a7800469c4e05ac273d
#
_cell.length_a   1.000
_cell.length_b   1.000
_cell.length_c   1.000
_cell.angle_alpha   90.00
_cell.angle_beta   90.00
_cell.angle_gamma   90.00
#
_symmetry.space_group_name_H-M   'P 1'
#
loop_
_entity.id
_entity.type
_entity.pdbx_description
1 polymer ?
#
loop_
_entity_poly.entity_id
_entity_poly.type
_entity_poly.pdbx_seq_one_letter_code
_entity_poly.pdbx_strand_id
1 'polypeptide(L)'
;MKLSFFGADQCVTGSCHCLEVGGKRILIDCGLQQGRDEVDNRSLPFAPGSIDYALITHAHIDHSGRVPMLIKNGFQGRILTTRLTAQLMSIMLQDSAHIQESDAEYKNRKNRRAGRPEEEPLYTVADAQRVPEFIDTCEYGQPVHLCDGVDAVFIDAGHLLGSASIRLTLTEGGQTKTIVFSGDIGNVDQPIIRDPQFFTGADYVVMESTYGDRNHTEVWSYTGQLAQIIDETLGKGGNVGIPSFAVLRRSAGLSGRGRSGAGEGRHPYVQFPGSASDGDRGRVQISERGPYPQGHHLRLRHVRRGPHPPPSEV
;
A
#
# COMPACT_ATOMS: atom_id res chain seq x y z
N MET A 1 -30.72 -5.61 1.06
CA MET A 1 -29.26 -5.54 0.76
C MET A 1 -28.98 -4.43 -0.23
N LYS A 2 -27.95 -3.60 0.02
CA LYS A 2 -27.53 -2.50 -0.89
C LYS A 2 -26.01 -2.40 -0.89
N LEU A 3 -25.39 -2.26 -2.07
CA LEU A 3 -23.97 -1.98 -2.24
C LEU A 3 -23.79 -0.57 -2.80
N SER A 4 -22.91 0.20 -2.18
CA SER A 4 -22.54 1.57 -2.59
C SER A 4 -21.02 1.63 -2.82
N PHE A 5 -20.60 2.30 -3.88
CA PHE A 5 -19.20 2.53 -4.22
C PHE A 5 -18.86 3.99 -3.86
N PHE A 6 -17.83 4.19 -3.04
CA PHE A 6 -17.41 5.49 -2.55
C PHE A 6 -16.00 5.87 -3.00
N GLY A 7 -15.33 4.98 -3.72
CA GLY A 7 -14.01 5.18 -4.28
C GLY A 7 -13.60 3.99 -5.14
N ALA A 8 -12.49 4.13 -5.85
CA ALA A 8 -12.05 3.22 -6.91
C ALA A 8 -13.15 2.93 -7.95
N ASP A 9 -14.06 3.91 -8.15
CA ASP A 9 -15.11 3.90 -9.15
C ASP A 9 -14.70 4.85 -10.26
N GLN A 10 -14.39 4.33 -11.44
CA GLN A 10 -13.81 5.04 -12.59
C GLN A 10 -12.42 5.69 -12.32
N CYS A 11 -11.76 5.27 -11.25
CA CYS A 11 -10.40 5.67 -10.89
C CYS A 11 -9.67 4.49 -10.22
N VAL A 12 -8.33 4.56 -10.14
CA VAL A 12 -7.51 3.42 -9.69
C VAL A 12 -7.38 3.35 -8.18
N THR A 13 -7.38 4.49 -7.49
CA THR A 13 -7.07 4.55 -6.05
C THR A 13 -8.27 4.92 -5.19
N GLY A 14 -8.13 4.70 -3.87
CA GLY A 14 -9.15 5.07 -2.89
C GLY A 14 -10.26 4.05 -2.74
N SER A 15 -9.95 2.75 -2.83
CA SER A 15 -10.93 1.67 -2.66
C SER A 15 -11.76 1.85 -1.39
N CYS A 16 -13.08 1.94 -1.57
CA CYS A 16 -14.01 2.14 -0.46
C CYS A 16 -15.42 1.78 -0.91
N HIS A 17 -15.94 0.65 -0.43
CA HIS A 17 -17.28 0.19 -0.77
C HIS A 17 -18.08 -0.05 0.50
N CYS A 18 -19.36 0.23 0.48
CA CYS A 18 -20.23 0.03 1.63
C CYS A 18 -21.40 -0.91 1.29
N LEU A 19 -21.50 -1.99 2.05
CA LEU A 19 -22.59 -2.94 1.99
C LEU A 19 -23.55 -2.69 3.14
N GLU A 20 -24.84 -2.58 2.83
CA GLU A 20 -25.91 -2.47 3.81
C GLU A 20 -26.75 -3.77 3.77
N VAL A 21 -26.84 -4.47 4.90
CA VAL A 21 -27.54 -5.74 5.04
C VAL A 21 -27.99 -5.95 6.48
N GLY A 22 -29.23 -6.38 6.71
CA GLY A 22 -29.77 -6.66 8.05
C GLY A 22 -29.69 -5.45 9.01
N GLY A 23 -29.76 -4.22 8.49
CA GLY A 23 -29.59 -3.00 9.28
C GLY A 23 -28.14 -2.70 9.66
N LYS A 24 -27.18 -3.50 9.21
CA LYS A 24 -25.73 -3.33 9.42
C LYS A 24 -25.06 -2.68 8.21
N ARG A 25 -24.02 -1.90 8.46
CA ARG A 25 -23.20 -1.26 7.44
C ARG A 25 -21.78 -1.78 7.53
N ILE A 26 -21.34 -2.43 6.46
CA ILE A 26 -20.02 -3.08 6.36
C ILE A 26 -19.23 -2.37 5.29
N LEU A 27 -18.11 -1.81 5.68
CA LEU A 27 -17.17 -1.19 4.76
C LEU A 27 -16.20 -2.24 4.23
N ILE A 28 -15.93 -2.23 2.94
CA ILE A 28 -14.87 -3.01 2.33
C ILE A 28 -13.84 -2.01 1.81
N ASP A 29 -12.65 -2.04 2.41
CA ASP A 29 -11.59 -1.07 2.31
C ASP A 29 -11.99 0.36 2.75
N CYS A 30 -11.00 1.17 3.05
CA CYS A 30 -11.13 2.59 3.38
C CYS A 30 -9.85 3.30 2.93
N GLY A 31 -9.68 3.38 1.62
CA GLY A 31 -8.46 3.80 0.97
C GLY A 31 -8.34 5.30 0.80
N LEU A 32 -7.10 5.78 0.74
CA LEU A 32 -6.75 7.15 0.39
C LEU A 32 -6.72 7.29 -1.13
N GLN A 33 -7.38 8.30 -1.66
CA GLN A 33 -7.22 8.65 -3.08
C GLN A 33 -5.88 9.30 -3.32
N GLN A 34 -5.23 8.93 -4.42
CA GLN A 34 -3.88 9.39 -4.76
C GLN A 34 -3.80 9.68 -6.27
N GLY A 35 -2.89 10.58 -6.65
CA GLY A 35 -2.59 10.83 -8.04
C GLY A 35 -3.32 12.04 -8.63
N ARG A 36 -3.50 12.03 -9.97
CA ARG A 36 -4.06 13.18 -10.70
C ARG A 36 -5.57 13.35 -10.50
N ASP A 37 -6.24 12.27 -10.19
CA ASP A 37 -7.70 12.20 -10.01
C ASP A 37 -8.06 12.26 -8.53
N GLU A 38 -7.13 12.75 -7.69
CA GLU A 38 -7.33 12.89 -6.25
C GLU A 38 -8.49 13.86 -5.99
N VAL A 39 -9.55 13.31 -5.40
CA VAL A 39 -10.64 14.09 -4.81
C VAL A 39 -10.27 14.41 -3.37
N ASP A 40 -11.00 15.33 -2.74
CA ASP A 40 -10.76 15.71 -1.35
C ASP A 40 -10.85 14.52 -0.39
N ASN A 41 -9.70 14.07 0.11
CA ASN A 41 -9.59 13.01 1.11
C ASN A 41 -10.07 13.45 2.51
N ARG A 42 -10.34 14.74 2.73
CA ARG A 42 -10.71 15.29 4.05
C ARG A 42 -12.10 14.92 4.50
N SER A 43 -12.98 14.53 3.58
CA SER A 43 -14.34 14.11 3.86
C SER A 43 -14.54 12.62 3.63
N LEU A 44 -15.36 12.00 4.49
CA LEU A 44 -15.90 10.65 4.26
C LEU A 44 -17.35 10.80 3.77
N PRO A 45 -17.78 10.07 2.73
CA PRO A 45 -19.12 10.20 2.16
C PRO A 45 -20.21 9.55 3.03
N PHE A 46 -19.89 9.23 4.28
CA PHE A 46 -20.76 8.63 5.28
C PHE A 46 -20.34 9.06 6.68
N ALA A 47 -21.22 8.92 7.65
CA ALA A 47 -20.91 9.14 9.06
C ALA A 47 -20.10 7.94 9.61
N PRO A 48 -18.86 8.12 10.08
CA PRO A 48 -18.03 7.01 10.57
C PRO A 48 -18.66 6.17 11.67
N GLY A 49 -19.39 6.81 12.60
CA GLY A 49 -20.11 6.12 13.68
C GLY A 49 -21.30 5.26 13.20
N SER A 50 -21.68 5.32 11.91
CA SER A 50 -22.72 4.47 11.35
C SER A 50 -22.19 3.18 10.74
N ILE A 51 -20.87 2.97 10.73
CA ILE A 51 -20.23 1.77 10.21
C ILE A 51 -20.04 0.77 11.34
N ASP A 52 -20.59 -0.44 11.18
CA ASP A 52 -20.48 -1.52 12.17
C ASP A 52 -19.18 -2.32 12.00
N TYR A 53 -18.76 -2.58 10.76
CA TYR A 53 -17.56 -3.36 10.42
C TYR A 53 -16.81 -2.71 9.28
N ALA A 54 -15.48 -2.86 9.29
CA ALA A 54 -14.63 -2.56 8.14
C ALA A 54 -13.77 -3.78 7.83
N LEU A 55 -13.85 -4.29 6.62
CA LEU A 55 -13.07 -5.43 6.15
C LEU A 55 -11.97 -4.89 5.24
N ILE A 56 -10.71 -5.14 5.58
CA ILE A 56 -9.58 -4.62 4.81
C ILE A 56 -8.94 -5.76 4.03
N THR A 57 -8.88 -5.58 2.71
CA THR A 57 -8.31 -6.57 1.78
C THR A 57 -6.81 -6.68 1.93
N HIS A 58 -6.12 -5.55 1.99
CA HIS A 58 -4.66 -5.50 2.17
C HIS A 58 -4.19 -4.12 2.66
N ALA A 59 -2.88 -4.00 2.93
CA ALA A 59 -2.35 -2.86 3.66
C ALA A 59 -1.96 -1.64 2.81
N HIS A 60 -2.08 -1.68 1.48
CA HIS A 60 -1.77 -0.51 0.66
C HIS A 60 -2.61 0.71 1.06
N ILE A 61 -2.03 1.90 0.90
CA ILE A 61 -2.62 3.15 1.38
C ILE A 61 -3.91 3.51 0.63
N ASP A 62 -4.03 3.12 -0.61
CA ASP A 62 -5.26 3.28 -1.40
C ASP A 62 -6.37 2.26 -1.05
N HIS A 63 -6.11 1.34 -0.11
CA HIS A 63 -7.09 0.40 0.48
C HIS A 63 -7.29 0.60 1.98
N SER A 64 -6.28 1.09 2.70
CA SER A 64 -6.33 1.24 4.16
C SER A 64 -6.09 2.67 4.67
N GLY A 65 -5.65 3.57 3.80
CA GLY A 65 -5.04 4.84 4.19
C GLY A 65 -5.96 5.83 4.91
N ARG A 66 -7.30 5.68 4.85
CA ARG A 66 -8.25 6.50 5.62
C ARG A 66 -8.78 5.82 6.89
N VAL A 67 -8.29 4.62 7.24
CA VAL A 67 -8.68 3.93 8.47
C VAL A 67 -8.38 4.76 9.73
N PRO A 68 -7.23 5.42 9.89
CA PRO A 68 -7.00 6.30 11.05
C PRO A 68 -8.00 7.45 11.12
N MET A 69 -8.34 8.03 9.96
CA MET A 69 -9.34 9.10 9.86
C MET A 69 -10.75 8.60 10.21
N LEU A 70 -11.09 7.38 9.80
CA LEU A 70 -12.36 6.73 10.16
C LEU A 70 -12.52 6.65 11.69
N ILE A 71 -11.46 6.18 12.39
CA ILE A 71 -11.43 6.07 13.86
C ILE A 71 -11.45 7.45 14.52
N LYS A 72 -10.62 8.39 14.07
CA LYS A 72 -10.56 9.78 14.55
C LYS A 72 -11.95 10.44 14.52
N ASN A 73 -12.75 10.13 13.50
CA ASN A 73 -14.06 10.74 13.27
C ASN A 73 -15.23 9.92 13.87
N GLY A 74 -14.96 8.98 14.78
CA GLY A 74 -15.99 8.37 15.63
C GLY A 74 -16.46 6.98 15.23
N PHE A 75 -15.66 6.23 14.42
CA PHE A 75 -15.90 4.80 14.22
C PHE A 75 -15.74 4.05 15.55
N GLN A 76 -16.71 3.18 15.85
CA GLN A 76 -16.76 2.36 17.06
C GLN A 76 -16.88 0.86 16.76
N GLY A 77 -16.93 0.50 15.48
CA GLY A 77 -17.05 -0.87 15.03
C GLY A 77 -15.75 -1.67 15.13
N ARG A 78 -15.70 -2.82 14.42
CA ARG A 78 -14.51 -3.67 14.38
C ARG A 78 -13.95 -3.71 12.95
N ILE A 79 -12.63 -3.76 12.86
CA ILE A 79 -11.89 -3.93 11.62
C ILE A 79 -11.47 -5.39 11.53
N LEU A 80 -11.85 -6.08 10.46
CA LEU A 80 -11.44 -7.45 10.21
C LEU A 80 -10.46 -7.50 9.03
N THR A 81 -9.33 -8.17 9.23
CA THR A 81 -8.33 -8.39 8.19
C THR A 81 -7.43 -9.58 8.55
N THR A 82 -6.54 -9.97 7.64
CA THR A 82 -5.57 -11.02 7.95
C THR A 82 -4.50 -10.52 8.93
N ARG A 83 -3.90 -11.43 9.68
CA ARG A 83 -2.86 -11.10 10.66
C ARG A 83 -1.67 -10.34 10.05
N LEU A 84 -1.22 -10.73 8.85
CA LEU A 84 -0.09 -10.05 8.19
C LEU A 84 -0.48 -8.66 7.68
N THR A 85 -1.70 -8.50 7.15
CA THR A 85 -2.21 -7.18 6.76
C THR A 85 -2.29 -6.25 7.98
N ALA A 86 -2.78 -6.73 9.14
CA ALA A 86 -2.81 -5.95 10.38
C ALA A 86 -1.43 -5.45 10.80
N GLN A 87 -0.40 -6.31 10.70
CA GLN A 87 0.99 -5.96 11.01
C GLN A 87 1.55 -4.92 10.03
N LEU A 88 1.29 -5.08 8.73
CA LEU A 88 1.73 -4.12 7.72
C LEU A 88 1.00 -2.78 7.86
N MET A 89 -0.30 -2.79 8.09
CA MET A 89 -1.09 -1.57 8.34
C MET A 89 -0.51 -0.76 9.50
N SER A 90 -0.11 -1.41 10.60
CA SER A 90 0.46 -0.71 11.75
C SER A 90 1.75 0.05 11.42
N ILE A 91 2.48 -0.38 10.41
CA ILE A 91 3.70 0.28 9.92
C ILE A 91 3.34 1.35 8.90
N MET A 92 2.56 0.98 7.88
CA MET A 92 2.29 1.83 6.73
C MET A 92 1.44 3.05 7.09
N LEU A 93 0.47 2.88 7.98
CA LEU A 93 -0.40 3.98 8.42
C LEU A 93 0.36 5.00 9.26
N GLN A 94 1.32 4.58 10.09
CA GLN A 94 2.18 5.50 10.83
C GLN A 94 3.14 6.25 9.89
N ASP A 95 3.71 5.58 8.90
CA ASP A 95 4.56 6.21 7.89
C ASP A 95 3.77 7.24 7.06
N SER A 96 2.56 6.87 6.61
CA SER A 96 1.65 7.78 5.91
C SER A 96 1.29 9.01 6.78
N ALA A 97 1.00 8.81 8.07
CA ALA A 97 0.72 9.89 8.99
C ALA A 97 1.90 10.84 9.13
N HIS A 98 3.11 10.31 9.28
CA HIS A 98 4.33 11.11 9.39
C HIS A 98 4.59 11.95 8.12
N ILE A 99 4.35 11.38 6.94
CA ILE A 99 4.43 12.12 5.68
C ILE A 99 3.42 13.27 5.67
N GLN A 100 2.16 13.01 6.06
CA GLN A 100 1.10 14.02 6.08
C GLN A 100 1.37 15.14 7.09
N GLU A 101 1.90 14.82 8.28
CA GLU A 101 2.33 15.82 9.27
C GLU A 101 3.46 16.69 8.73
N SER A 102 4.46 16.09 8.07
CA SER A 102 5.59 16.80 7.47
C SER A 102 5.14 17.72 6.33
N ASP A 103 4.21 17.24 5.49
CA ASP A 103 3.64 18.02 4.39
C ASP A 103 2.81 19.20 4.91
N ALA A 104 1.99 18.99 5.94
CA ALA A 104 1.22 20.04 6.59
C ALA A 104 2.16 21.10 7.20
N GLU A 105 3.21 20.69 7.90
CA GLU A 105 4.20 21.61 8.46
C GLU A 105 4.92 22.42 7.38
N TYR A 106 5.32 21.77 6.27
CA TYR A 106 5.93 22.46 5.14
C TYR A 106 4.99 23.51 4.51
N LYS A 107 3.72 23.14 4.28
CA LYS A 107 2.69 24.06 3.77
C LYS A 107 2.46 25.21 4.76
N ASN A 108 2.38 24.90 6.05
CA ASN A 108 2.11 25.89 7.11
C ASN A 108 3.24 26.91 7.26
N ARG A 109 4.50 26.52 7.04
CA ARG A 109 5.62 27.48 6.94
C ARG A 109 5.41 28.50 5.82
N LYS A 110 4.85 28.10 4.68
CA LYS A 110 4.51 29.00 3.56
C LYS A 110 3.28 29.83 3.87
N ASN A 111 2.24 29.21 4.45
CA ASN A 111 0.98 29.87 4.80
C ASN A 111 1.19 30.97 5.83
N ARG A 112 1.97 30.73 6.89
CA ARG A 112 2.35 31.77 7.89
C ARG A 112 3.02 32.99 7.23
N ARG A 113 3.94 32.75 6.29
CA ARG A 113 4.60 33.86 5.57
C ARG A 113 3.66 34.63 4.65
N ALA A 114 2.61 33.99 4.18
CA ALA A 114 1.61 34.57 3.28
C ALA A 114 0.35 35.08 4.00
N GLY A 115 0.28 35.01 5.34
CA GLY A 115 -0.90 35.40 6.13
C GLY A 115 -2.12 34.49 5.86
N ARG A 116 -1.91 33.24 5.45
CA ARG A 116 -2.96 32.26 5.19
C ARG A 116 -3.20 31.35 6.41
N PRO A 117 -4.41 30.79 6.57
CA PRO A 117 -4.68 29.83 7.64
C PRO A 117 -3.79 28.58 7.53
N GLU A 118 -3.51 27.98 8.67
CA GLU A 118 -2.79 26.71 8.74
C GLU A 118 -3.70 25.55 8.35
N GLU A 119 -3.10 24.51 7.76
CA GLU A 119 -3.75 23.26 7.39
C GLU A 119 -3.38 22.18 8.40
N GLU A 120 -4.36 21.36 8.77
CA GLU A 120 -4.12 20.16 9.58
C GLU A 120 -3.90 18.94 8.67
N PRO A 121 -3.08 17.94 9.10
CA PRO A 121 -3.01 16.64 8.44
C PRO A 121 -4.38 15.92 8.54
N LEU A 122 -4.67 15.01 7.63
CA LEU A 122 -5.90 14.20 7.70
C LEU A 122 -6.00 13.45 9.04
N TYR A 123 -4.88 12.90 9.47
CA TYR A 123 -4.68 12.26 10.76
C TYR A 123 -3.21 12.34 11.16
N THR A 124 -2.97 12.14 12.44
CA THR A 124 -1.63 12.19 13.05
C THR A 124 -1.06 10.77 13.25
N VAL A 125 0.23 10.69 13.57
CA VAL A 125 0.86 9.42 13.99
C VAL A 125 0.14 8.83 15.21
N ALA A 126 -0.30 9.66 16.16
CA ALA A 126 -1.07 9.23 17.32
C ALA A 126 -2.42 8.59 16.92
N ASP A 127 -3.12 9.15 15.92
CA ASP A 127 -4.34 8.55 15.39
C ASP A 127 -4.06 7.19 14.74
N ALA A 128 -2.99 7.07 13.96
CA ALA A 128 -2.58 5.82 13.31
C ALA A 128 -2.19 4.73 14.33
N GLN A 129 -1.58 5.10 15.45
CA GLN A 129 -1.21 4.17 16.53
C GLN A 129 -2.40 3.53 17.23
N ARG A 130 -3.58 4.13 17.16
CA ARG A 130 -4.81 3.58 17.75
C ARG A 130 -5.45 2.48 16.89
N VAL A 131 -5.12 2.40 15.62
CA VAL A 131 -5.75 1.45 14.67
C VAL A 131 -5.72 0.00 15.16
N PRO A 132 -4.60 -0.53 15.72
CA PRO A 132 -4.57 -1.90 16.22
C PRO A 132 -5.60 -2.24 17.31
N GLU A 133 -6.10 -1.26 18.06
CA GLU A 133 -7.11 -1.46 19.10
C GLU A 133 -8.47 -1.90 18.52
N PHE A 134 -8.72 -1.60 17.25
CA PHE A 134 -9.97 -1.88 16.55
C PHE A 134 -9.89 -3.16 15.70
N ILE A 135 -8.70 -3.75 15.53
CA ILE A 135 -8.48 -4.86 14.61
C ILE A 135 -8.72 -6.21 15.26
N ASP A 136 -9.56 -7.01 14.60
CA ASP A 136 -9.65 -8.45 14.77
C ASP A 136 -8.98 -9.13 13.57
N THR A 137 -8.22 -10.20 13.80
CA THR A 137 -7.54 -10.91 12.71
C THR A 137 -8.21 -12.22 12.39
N CYS A 138 -8.19 -12.59 11.10
CA CYS A 138 -8.70 -13.88 10.60
C CYS A 138 -7.62 -14.67 9.86
N GLU A 139 -7.85 -15.97 9.72
CA GLU A 139 -7.03 -16.88 8.95
C GLU A 139 -7.65 -17.12 7.57
N TYR A 140 -6.82 -17.39 6.57
CA TYR A 140 -7.29 -17.72 5.24
C TYR A 140 -8.15 -19.00 5.23
N GLY A 141 -9.21 -18.98 4.43
CA GLY A 141 -10.11 -20.11 4.23
C GLY A 141 -11.06 -20.39 5.40
N GLN A 142 -10.93 -19.69 6.52
CA GLN A 142 -11.80 -19.89 7.69
C GLN A 142 -12.99 -18.93 7.63
N PRO A 143 -14.25 -19.45 7.75
CA PRO A 143 -15.41 -18.59 7.87
C PRO A 143 -15.37 -17.79 9.18
N VAL A 144 -15.68 -16.50 9.08
CA VAL A 144 -15.85 -15.59 10.20
C VAL A 144 -17.28 -15.08 10.20
N HIS A 145 -18.00 -15.34 11.29
CA HIS A 145 -19.32 -14.78 11.50
C HIS A 145 -19.19 -13.33 11.98
N LEU A 146 -19.73 -12.36 11.22
CA LEU A 146 -19.71 -10.95 11.57
C LEU A 146 -20.93 -10.55 12.41
N CYS A 147 -22.11 -10.89 11.91
CA CYS A 147 -23.40 -10.63 12.55
C CYS A 147 -24.47 -11.51 11.89
N ASP A 148 -25.68 -11.50 12.44
CA ASP A 148 -26.81 -12.26 11.91
C ASP A 148 -26.96 -12.07 10.40
N GLY A 149 -26.88 -13.19 9.67
CA GLY A 149 -26.98 -13.24 8.23
C GLY A 149 -25.75 -12.75 7.45
N VAL A 150 -24.59 -12.58 8.10
CA VAL A 150 -23.36 -12.15 7.41
C VAL A 150 -22.15 -12.97 7.85
N ASP A 151 -21.63 -13.76 6.92
CA ASP A 151 -20.38 -14.50 7.09
C ASP A 151 -19.34 -14.06 6.05
N ALA A 152 -18.08 -13.99 6.47
CA ALA A 152 -16.94 -13.60 5.64
C ALA A 152 -15.93 -14.73 5.52
N VAL A 153 -15.31 -14.88 4.34
CA VAL A 153 -14.16 -15.77 4.12
C VAL A 153 -13.09 -14.97 3.37
N PHE A 154 -11.86 -15.01 3.87
CA PHE A 154 -10.69 -14.40 3.25
C PHE A 154 -9.85 -15.50 2.59
N ILE A 155 -9.39 -15.28 1.37
CA ILE A 155 -8.42 -16.16 0.69
C ILE A 155 -7.23 -15.32 0.18
N ASP A 156 -6.08 -15.94 -0.01
CA ASP A 156 -4.87 -15.26 -0.43
C ASP A 156 -5.04 -14.66 -1.84
N ALA A 157 -4.89 -13.35 -1.96
CA ALA A 157 -4.97 -12.64 -3.23
C ALA A 157 -3.63 -12.61 -4.00
N GLY A 158 -2.54 -13.08 -3.40
CA GLY A 158 -1.22 -13.17 -4.03
C GLY A 158 -0.57 -11.83 -4.40
N HIS A 159 -1.07 -10.72 -3.87
CA HIS A 159 -0.64 -9.36 -4.24
C HIS A 159 0.41 -8.79 -3.28
N LEU A 160 0.17 -8.91 -1.99
CA LEU A 160 1.03 -8.44 -0.91
C LEU A 160 0.99 -9.46 0.23
N LEU A 161 2.00 -9.46 1.12
CA LEU A 161 1.95 -10.29 2.32
C LEU A 161 0.67 -10.01 3.11
N GLY A 162 -0.16 -11.01 3.25
CA GLY A 162 -1.45 -10.91 3.93
C GLY A 162 -2.61 -10.42 3.08
N SER A 163 -2.41 -10.06 1.82
CA SER A 163 -3.48 -9.61 0.93
C SER A 163 -4.56 -10.68 0.77
N ALA A 164 -5.81 -10.24 0.68
CA ALA A 164 -6.94 -11.14 0.59
C ALA A 164 -7.99 -10.69 -0.40
N SER A 165 -8.57 -11.66 -1.12
CA SER A 165 -9.90 -11.53 -1.67
C SER A 165 -10.92 -11.97 -0.62
N ILE A 166 -12.07 -11.28 -0.56
CA ILE A 166 -13.08 -11.47 0.48
C ILE A 166 -14.39 -11.94 -0.15
N ARG A 167 -14.91 -13.08 0.29
CA ARG A 167 -16.28 -13.48 -0.04
C ARG A 167 -17.18 -13.24 1.16
N LEU A 168 -18.28 -12.55 0.93
CA LEU A 168 -19.37 -12.40 1.89
C LEU A 168 -20.55 -13.28 1.48
N THR A 169 -21.10 -14.02 2.44
CA THR A 169 -22.39 -14.69 2.34
C THR A 169 -23.40 -13.89 3.13
N LEU A 170 -24.45 -13.43 2.46
CA LEU A 170 -25.42 -12.48 2.98
C LEU A 170 -26.81 -13.11 2.97
N THR A 171 -27.49 -13.10 4.11
CA THR A 171 -28.85 -13.61 4.25
C THR A 171 -29.75 -12.51 4.80
N GLU A 172 -30.78 -12.13 4.04
CA GLU A 172 -31.77 -11.12 4.43
C GLU A 172 -33.13 -11.46 3.80
N GLY A 173 -34.19 -11.38 4.59
CA GLY A 173 -35.54 -11.62 4.08
C GLY A 173 -35.75 -13.00 3.45
N GLY A 174 -35.07 -14.04 3.95
CA GLY A 174 -35.12 -15.40 3.42
C GLY A 174 -34.37 -15.65 2.12
N GLN A 175 -33.62 -14.65 1.63
CA GLN A 175 -32.76 -14.78 0.47
C GLN A 175 -31.29 -14.80 0.90
N THR A 176 -30.50 -15.71 0.32
CA THR A 176 -29.06 -15.77 0.50
C THR A 176 -28.38 -15.39 -0.81
N LYS A 177 -27.38 -14.50 -0.71
CA LYS A 177 -26.54 -14.04 -1.82
C LYS A 177 -25.07 -14.08 -1.43
N THR A 178 -24.22 -14.34 -2.40
CA THR A 178 -22.78 -14.30 -2.24
C THR A 178 -22.17 -13.17 -3.08
N ILE A 179 -21.26 -12.41 -2.48
CA ILE A 179 -20.51 -11.36 -3.17
C ILE A 179 -19.03 -11.54 -2.88
N VAL A 180 -18.20 -11.40 -3.92
CA VAL A 180 -16.74 -11.44 -3.82
C VAL A 180 -16.18 -10.06 -4.10
N PHE A 181 -15.28 -9.60 -3.23
CA PHE A 181 -14.43 -8.44 -3.46
C PHE A 181 -13.01 -8.94 -3.70
N SER A 182 -12.43 -8.64 -4.84
CA SER A 182 -11.09 -9.15 -5.20
C SER A 182 -9.99 -8.54 -4.34
N GLY A 183 -10.14 -7.29 -3.89
CA GLY A 183 -8.98 -6.46 -3.58
C GLY A 183 -8.10 -6.36 -4.82
N ASP A 184 -6.81 -6.12 -4.63
CA ASP A 184 -5.82 -6.22 -5.70
C ASP A 184 -5.36 -7.68 -5.84
N ILE A 185 -5.29 -8.16 -7.07
CA ILE A 185 -4.90 -9.55 -7.39
C ILE A 185 -3.44 -9.56 -7.85
N GLY A 186 -2.64 -10.44 -7.25
CA GLY A 186 -1.24 -10.61 -7.62
C GLY A 186 -1.02 -11.49 -8.85
N ASN A 187 0.24 -11.57 -9.28
CA ASN A 187 0.67 -12.47 -10.34
C ASN A 187 1.06 -13.84 -9.76
N VAL A 188 1.03 -14.87 -10.61
CA VAL A 188 1.56 -16.20 -10.30
C VAL A 188 3.09 -16.21 -10.33
N ASP A 189 3.69 -17.23 -9.69
CA ASP A 189 5.13 -17.48 -9.67
C ASP A 189 5.98 -16.32 -9.13
N GLN A 190 5.42 -15.51 -8.20
CA GLN A 190 6.14 -14.41 -7.57
C GLN A 190 7.06 -14.94 -6.44
N PRO A 191 8.30 -14.43 -6.32
CA PRO A 191 9.14 -14.76 -5.16
C PRO A 191 8.48 -14.26 -3.86
N ILE A 192 8.51 -15.07 -2.79
CA ILE A 192 8.09 -14.73 -1.41
C ILE A 192 6.57 -14.70 -1.21
N ILE A 193 5.78 -14.40 -2.23
CA ILE A 193 4.32 -14.30 -2.16
C ILE A 193 3.71 -15.56 -2.76
N ARG A 194 2.62 -16.05 -2.17
CA ARG A 194 1.90 -17.20 -2.72
C ARG A 194 1.10 -16.78 -3.95
N ASP A 195 0.83 -17.73 -4.81
CA ASP A 195 -0.06 -17.52 -5.94
C ASP A 195 -1.48 -17.18 -5.46
N PRO A 196 -2.19 -16.31 -6.21
CA PRO A 196 -3.56 -15.95 -5.86
C PRO A 196 -4.49 -17.17 -5.89
N GLN A 197 -5.36 -17.24 -4.89
CA GLN A 197 -6.46 -18.18 -4.82
C GLN A 197 -7.73 -17.54 -5.37
N PHE A 198 -8.64 -18.35 -5.88
CA PHE A 198 -9.90 -17.87 -6.46
C PHE A 198 -11.08 -18.55 -5.83
N PHE A 199 -12.16 -17.80 -5.60
CA PHE A 199 -13.46 -18.37 -5.25
C PHE A 199 -14.14 -18.97 -6.48
N THR A 200 -14.75 -20.11 -6.30
CA THR A 200 -15.63 -20.73 -7.30
C THR A 200 -17.09 -20.41 -6.98
N GLY A 201 -17.74 -19.71 -7.90
CA GLY A 201 -19.14 -19.33 -7.78
C GLY A 201 -19.39 -18.16 -6.82
N ALA A 202 -20.07 -17.16 -7.32
CA ALA A 202 -20.61 -16.02 -6.58
C ALA A 202 -21.79 -15.46 -7.35
N ASP A 203 -22.77 -14.83 -6.64
CA ASP A 203 -23.85 -14.11 -7.32
C ASP A 203 -23.34 -12.78 -7.89
N TYR A 204 -22.39 -12.14 -7.20
CA TYR A 204 -21.79 -10.86 -7.59
C TYR A 204 -20.28 -10.86 -7.36
N VAL A 205 -19.57 -10.14 -8.21
CA VAL A 205 -18.13 -9.94 -8.11
C VAL A 205 -17.82 -8.46 -8.27
N VAL A 206 -17.08 -7.89 -7.31
CA VAL A 206 -16.45 -6.58 -7.41
C VAL A 206 -14.96 -6.82 -7.57
N MET A 207 -14.41 -6.47 -8.73
CA MET A 207 -13.05 -6.82 -9.11
C MET A 207 -12.29 -5.61 -9.63
N GLU A 208 -10.99 -5.55 -9.32
CA GLU A 208 -10.09 -4.57 -9.91
C GLU A 208 -10.02 -4.71 -11.45
N SER A 209 -9.66 -3.61 -12.10
CA SER A 209 -9.42 -3.61 -13.54
C SER A 209 -8.26 -2.67 -13.94
N THR A 210 -7.28 -2.54 -13.07
CA THR A 210 -6.12 -1.63 -13.22
C THR A 210 -5.38 -1.85 -14.54
N TYR A 211 -5.23 -3.09 -14.95
CA TYR A 211 -4.62 -3.50 -16.22
C TYR A 211 -5.60 -4.17 -17.19
N GLY A 212 -6.90 -3.92 -17.03
CA GLY A 212 -7.95 -4.55 -17.82
C GLY A 212 -7.91 -4.23 -19.32
N ASP A 213 -7.17 -3.20 -19.72
CA ASP A 213 -7.01 -2.71 -21.08
C ASP A 213 -5.74 -3.20 -21.80
N ARG A 214 -4.85 -3.94 -21.11
CA ARG A 214 -3.54 -4.33 -21.66
C ARG A 214 -2.97 -5.60 -21.02
N ASN A 215 -2.09 -6.27 -21.73
CA ASN A 215 -1.31 -7.39 -21.22
C ASN A 215 -0.02 -6.91 -20.56
N HIS A 216 0.42 -7.64 -19.53
CA HIS A 216 1.75 -7.48 -18.97
C HIS A 216 2.81 -7.99 -19.96
N THR A 217 3.97 -7.33 -19.98
CA THR A 217 5.15 -7.85 -20.70
C THR A 217 5.72 -9.05 -19.93
N GLU A 218 6.27 -10.03 -20.67
CA GLU A 218 6.87 -11.23 -20.07
C GLU A 218 8.00 -10.87 -19.08
N VAL A 219 7.91 -11.39 -17.86
CA VAL A 219 8.82 -11.07 -16.73
C VAL A 219 10.20 -11.70 -16.89
N TRP A 220 10.35 -12.74 -17.71
CA TRP A 220 11.55 -13.59 -17.81
C TRP A 220 12.83 -12.87 -18.23
N SER A 221 12.72 -11.70 -18.88
CA SER A 221 13.89 -10.96 -19.38
C SER A 221 14.42 -9.89 -18.43
N TYR A 222 13.70 -9.54 -17.36
CA TYR A 222 14.05 -8.36 -16.54
C TYR A 222 15.34 -8.53 -15.74
N THR A 223 15.62 -9.72 -15.21
CA THR A 223 16.85 -9.96 -14.42
C THR A 223 18.09 -9.77 -15.28
N GLY A 224 18.11 -10.31 -16.50
CA GLY A 224 19.21 -10.14 -17.43
C GLY A 224 19.38 -8.69 -17.88
N GLN A 225 18.27 -8.03 -18.23
CA GLN A 225 18.29 -6.62 -18.60
C GLN A 225 18.76 -5.71 -17.45
N LEU A 226 18.29 -5.97 -16.22
CA LEU A 226 18.71 -5.22 -15.04
C LEU A 226 20.21 -5.39 -14.78
N ALA A 227 20.72 -6.64 -14.85
CA ALA A 227 22.14 -6.92 -14.70
C ALA A 227 22.97 -6.17 -15.76
N GLN A 228 22.58 -6.25 -17.03
CA GLN A 228 23.23 -5.51 -18.11
C GLN A 228 23.26 -4.00 -17.87
N ILE A 229 22.12 -3.40 -17.48
CA ILE A 229 22.01 -1.96 -17.20
C ILE A 229 22.93 -1.57 -16.04
N ILE A 230 22.99 -2.40 -14.99
CA ILE A 230 23.87 -2.16 -13.85
C ILE A 230 25.33 -2.19 -14.32
N ASP A 231 25.75 -3.23 -15.02
CA ASP A 231 27.12 -3.40 -15.47
C ASP A 231 27.55 -2.27 -16.42
N GLU A 232 26.72 -1.92 -17.40
CA GLU A 232 27.02 -0.81 -18.32
C GLU A 232 27.10 0.55 -17.60
N THR A 233 26.23 0.78 -16.62
CA THR A 233 26.20 2.06 -15.89
C THR A 233 27.38 2.19 -14.96
N LEU A 234 27.70 1.13 -14.21
CA LEU A 234 28.84 1.11 -13.30
C LEU A 234 30.19 1.12 -14.07
N GLY A 235 30.26 0.42 -15.22
CA GLY A 235 31.44 0.42 -16.10
C GLY A 235 31.78 1.81 -16.66
N LYS A 236 30.77 2.69 -16.78
CA LYS A 236 30.94 4.12 -17.18
C LYS A 236 31.14 5.06 -15.99
N GLY A 237 31.31 4.55 -14.76
CA GLY A 237 31.42 5.36 -13.53
C GLY A 237 30.10 6.05 -13.13
N GLY A 238 28.95 5.57 -13.63
CA GLY A 238 27.63 6.10 -13.30
C GLY A 238 27.05 5.53 -12.01
N ASN A 239 25.87 6.02 -11.61
CA ASN A 239 25.10 5.48 -10.48
C ASN A 239 23.77 4.93 -10.97
N VAL A 240 23.33 3.81 -10.39
CA VAL A 240 22.01 3.22 -10.63
C VAL A 240 21.11 3.58 -9.45
N GLY A 241 19.98 4.25 -9.73
CA GLY A 241 18.95 4.56 -8.75
C GLY A 241 17.74 3.64 -8.96
N ILE A 242 17.39 2.86 -7.94
CA ILE A 242 16.21 1.99 -7.95
C ILE A 242 15.18 2.56 -6.99
N PRO A 243 14.11 3.23 -7.49
CA PRO A 243 13.01 3.65 -6.63
C PRO A 243 12.26 2.41 -6.13
N SER A 244 12.06 2.31 -4.83
CA SER A 244 11.31 1.21 -4.22
C SER A 244 10.38 1.72 -3.13
N PHE A 245 9.26 1.03 -2.93
CA PHE A 245 8.37 1.32 -1.81
C PHE A 245 8.93 0.80 -0.49
N ALA A 246 8.65 1.49 0.62
CA ALA A 246 9.11 1.13 1.96
C ALA A 246 8.73 -0.29 2.39
N VAL A 247 7.60 -0.81 1.93
CA VAL A 247 7.10 -2.17 2.21
C VAL A 247 8.05 -3.25 1.67
N LEU A 248 8.55 -3.10 0.45
CA LEU A 248 9.48 -4.06 -0.15
C LEU A 248 10.80 -4.15 0.63
N ARG A 249 11.28 -3.04 1.16
CA ARG A 249 12.50 -3.01 1.99
C ARG A 249 12.33 -3.73 3.33
N ARG A 250 11.15 -3.59 3.97
CA ARG A 250 10.88 -4.21 5.28
C ARG A 250 10.56 -5.70 5.16
N SER A 251 9.85 -6.13 4.12
CA SER A 251 9.60 -7.56 3.87
C SER A 251 10.89 -8.33 3.54
N ALA A 252 11.84 -7.73 2.82
CA ALA A 252 13.16 -8.32 2.62
C ALA A 252 13.96 -8.44 3.93
N GLY A 253 13.72 -7.55 4.92
CA GLY A 253 14.31 -7.63 6.26
C GLY A 253 13.70 -8.69 7.17
N LEU A 254 12.44 -9.08 6.95
CA LEU A 254 11.76 -10.11 7.72
C LEU A 254 12.21 -11.54 7.35
N SER A 255 12.80 -11.75 6.18
CA SER A 255 13.35 -13.03 5.72
C SER A 255 14.81 -13.28 6.13
N GLY A 256 15.50 -12.26 6.67
CA GLY A 256 16.89 -12.33 7.08
C GLY A 256 17.09 -12.26 8.60
N ARG A 257 17.28 -13.40 9.31
CA ARG A 257 17.91 -13.38 10.62
C ARG A 257 19.38 -12.98 10.46
N GLY A 258 19.71 -11.74 10.77
CA GLY A 258 21.11 -11.30 10.72
C GLY A 258 21.36 -9.93 11.35
N ARG A 259 21.66 -9.95 12.67
CA ARG A 259 22.45 -8.99 13.47
C ARG A 259 22.11 -7.51 13.40
N SER A 260 21.54 -7.05 14.52
CA SER A 260 21.51 -5.68 14.98
C SER A 260 22.92 -5.06 15.07
N GLY A 261 23.10 -3.94 14.40
CA GLY A 261 24.18 -3.00 14.65
C GLY A 261 23.59 -1.61 14.54
N ALA A 262 23.36 -0.96 15.67
CA ALA A 262 23.01 0.45 15.75
C ALA A 262 24.18 1.27 15.21
N GLY A 263 23.92 2.12 14.22
CA GLY A 263 24.89 3.05 13.65
C GLY A 263 24.20 4.03 12.74
N GLU A 264 24.37 5.29 13.09
CA GLU A 264 23.81 6.49 12.49
C GLU A 264 23.82 6.53 10.96
N GLY A 265 22.70 6.95 10.38
CA GLY A 265 22.62 7.74 9.14
C GLY A 265 23.31 7.21 7.87
N ARG A 266 23.29 5.90 7.56
CA ARG A 266 23.81 5.40 6.28
C ARG A 266 22.70 4.72 5.48
N HIS A 267 22.44 5.23 4.28
CA HIS A 267 21.58 4.58 3.30
C HIS A 267 22.07 3.15 3.02
N PRO A 268 21.17 2.16 2.95
CA PRO A 268 21.56 0.77 2.67
C PRO A 268 22.09 0.65 1.23
N TYR A 269 23.25 0.01 1.10
CA TYR A 269 23.80 -0.39 -0.19
C TYR A 269 23.57 -1.88 -0.40
N VAL A 270 23.18 -2.26 -1.60
CA VAL A 270 23.16 -3.66 -2.03
C VAL A 270 24.50 -3.95 -2.70
N GLN A 271 25.24 -4.93 -2.18
CA GLN A 271 26.52 -5.36 -2.74
C GLN A 271 26.26 -6.61 -3.59
N PHE A 272 26.56 -6.51 -4.89
CA PHE A 272 26.49 -7.65 -5.80
C PHE A 272 27.84 -8.40 -5.81
N PRO A 273 27.87 -9.74 -5.70
CA PRO A 273 29.10 -10.49 -5.82
C PRO A 273 29.54 -10.55 -7.29
N GLY A 274 30.75 -10.11 -7.60
CA GLY A 274 31.41 -10.42 -8.87
C GLY A 274 32.10 -9.31 -9.64
N SER A 275 32.69 -8.27 -9.02
CA SER A 275 33.66 -7.43 -9.71
C SER A 275 34.89 -7.23 -8.85
N ALA A 276 35.97 -7.95 -9.20
CA ALA A 276 37.29 -7.69 -8.65
C ALA A 276 37.96 -6.63 -9.49
N SER A 277 38.26 -5.49 -8.89
CA SER A 277 39.50 -4.67 -9.03
C SER A 277 39.32 -3.32 -8.33
N ASP A 278 40.36 -2.92 -7.64
CA ASP A 278 40.45 -1.71 -6.84
C ASP A 278 40.31 -0.43 -7.67
N GLY A 279 39.65 0.57 -7.06
CA GLY A 279 39.64 1.95 -7.51
C GLY A 279 38.29 2.43 -8.05
N ASP A 280 37.60 3.26 -7.26
CA ASP A 280 36.45 4.10 -7.61
C ASP A 280 35.20 3.38 -8.17
N ARG A 281 34.59 2.58 -7.32
CA ARG A 281 33.37 1.80 -7.66
C ARG A 281 32.13 2.70 -7.69
N GLY A 282 31.40 2.68 -8.78
CA GLY A 282 30.05 3.23 -8.88
C GLY A 282 29.13 2.64 -7.79
N ARG A 283 28.19 3.44 -7.30
CA ARG A 283 27.31 3.08 -6.19
C ARG A 283 25.89 2.83 -6.70
N VAL A 284 25.28 1.74 -6.26
CA VAL A 284 23.85 1.52 -6.42
C VAL A 284 23.15 2.17 -5.23
N GLN A 285 22.32 3.16 -5.49
CA GLN A 285 21.55 3.85 -4.46
C GLN A 285 20.07 3.50 -4.62
N ILE A 286 19.49 2.90 -3.58
CA ILE A 286 18.05 2.70 -3.47
C ILE A 286 17.48 3.92 -2.75
N SER A 287 16.65 4.71 -3.45
CA SER A 287 16.02 5.89 -2.87
C SER A 287 14.53 5.62 -2.60
N GLU A 288 14.07 5.94 -1.41
CA GLU A 288 12.65 6.04 -1.11
C GLU A 288 12.12 7.36 -1.70
N ARG A 289 11.04 7.28 -2.45
CA ARG A 289 10.24 8.47 -2.77
C ARG A 289 8.84 8.22 -2.25
N GLY A 290 8.30 9.23 -1.59
CA GLY A 290 6.89 9.31 -1.23
C GLY A 290 5.96 9.17 -2.44
N PRO A 291 4.65 9.21 -2.25
CA PRO A 291 3.65 8.73 -3.19
C PRO A 291 3.81 9.39 -4.55
N TYR A 292 4.11 8.60 -5.57
CA TYR A 292 4.06 9.01 -6.97
C TYR A 292 2.86 8.37 -7.64
N PRO A 293 2.16 9.15 -8.47
CA PRO A 293 1.03 8.64 -9.22
C PRO A 293 1.50 7.67 -10.30
N GLN A 294 0.88 6.52 -10.30
CA GLN A 294 0.59 5.63 -11.41
C GLN A 294 1.61 5.50 -12.53
N GLY A 295 2.20 4.35 -12.65
CA GLY A 295 2.97 3.87 -13.76
C GLY A 295 4.26 3.20 -13.29
N HIS A 296 4.24 1.88 -13.19
CA HIS A 296 5.42 1.05 -13.00
C HIS A 296 6.35 1.16 -14.23
N HIS A 297 7.01 2.30 -14.36
CA HIS A 297 8.12 2.44 -15.27
C HIS A 297 9.40 2.60 -14.45
N LEU A 298 10.22 1.56 -14.46
CA LEU A 298 11.61 1.63 -14.03
C LEU A 298 12.30 2.69 -14.91
N ARG A 299 12.32 3.95 -14.48
CA ARG A 299 13.09 4.99 -15.16
C ARG A 299 14.47 5.06 -14.54
N LEU A 300 15.42 4.45 -15.20
CA LEU A 300 16.83 4.65 -14.90
C LEU A 300 17.22 6.04 -15.39
N ARG A 301 17.63 6.92 -14.46
CA ARG A 301 18.19 8.23 -14.81
C ARG A 301 19.70 8.20 -14.64
N HIS A 302 20.43 8.60 -15.65
CA HIS A 302 21.83 8.93 -15.58
C HIS A 302 22.00 10.17 -14.70
N VAL A 303 22.66 10.05 -13.57
CA VAL A 303 23.11 11.21 -12.78
C VAL A 303 24.54 11.51 -13.23
N ARG A 304 24.72 12.55 -14.04
CA ARG A 304 26.06 13.05 -14.38
C ARG A 304 26.69 13.67 -13.14
N ARG A 305 27.93 13.31 -12.83
CA ARG A 305 28.77 14.09 -11.92
C ARG A 305 28.97 15.48 -12.55
N GLY A 306 28.74 16.54 -11.78
CA GLY A 306 29.21 17.88 -12.11
C GLY A 306 30.74 17.88 -12.13
N PRO A 307 31.39 18.80 -12.89
CA PRO A 307 32.81 18.88 -12.95
C PRO A 307 33.40 19.18 -11.55
N HIS A 308 34.44 18.44 -11.18
CA HIS A 308 35.23 18.73 -9.99
C HIS A 308 35.81 20.15 -10.08
N PRO A 309 35.85 20.95 -9.02
CA PRO A 309 36.64 22.15 -8.99
C PRO A 309 38.15 21.78 -9.08
N PRO A 310 38.98 22.60 -9.74
CA PRO A 310 40.39 22.35 -9.86
C PRO A 310 41.07 22.36 -8.48
N PRO A 311 42.15 21.58 -8.29
CA PRO A 311 42.89 21.62 -7.05
C PRO A 311 43.49 23.03 -6.84
N SER A 312 43.28 23.60 -5.65
CA SER A 312 43.93 24.81 -5.22
C SER A 312 45.43 24.55 -5.03
N GLU A 313 46.26 25.17 -5.86
CA GLU A 313 47.68 25.35 -5.58
C GLU A 313 47.84 26.20 -4.32
N VAL A 314 48.43 25.64 -3.28
CA VAL A 314 49.50 26.27 -2.45
C VAL A 314 50.30 25.12 -1.85
#